data_0ccfd765fc7fd1e5c6ca11edd1bd431e
#
_entry.id   0ccfd765fc7fd1e5c6ca11edd1bd431e
#
_cell.length_a   1.000
_cell.length_b   1.000
_cell.length_c   1.000
_cell.angle_alpha   90.00
_cell.angle_beta   90.00
_cell.angle_gamma   90.00
#
_symmetry.space_group_name_H-M   'P 1'
#
loop_
_entity.id
_entity.type
_entity.pdbx_description
1 polymer ?
#
loop_
_entity_poly.entity_id
_entity_poly.type
_entity_poly.pdbx_seq_one_letter_code
_entity_poly.pdbx_strand_id
1 'polypeptide(L)'
;MDQEALRSVVVGALADAKALQEKLAGLLADIDGTAESVNIPRQGRWSREQVGLLWKDSKHLAGIRALFEATAAAPGETVTFTEVLERSKLDEQQQRNEHARLSRIAAELFGAKRWPIENWQGSYNANLGKSEMVYRMDPQVAEWWRSLPH
;
A
#
# COMPACT_ATOMS: atom_id res chain seq x y z
N MET A 1 -32.65 -38.53 -5.61
CA MET A 1 -32.45 -38.11 -5.63
C MET A 1 -32.26 -38.43 -5.97
N ASP A 2 -32.45 -38.59 -4.74
CA ASP A 2 -32.31 -38.88 -5.95
C ASP A 2 -31.37 -37.87 -6.54
N GLN A 3 -31.12 -38.07 -7.75
CA GLN A 3 -30.05 -37.45 -8.38
C GLN A 3 -30.33 -36.03 -8.39
N GLU A 4 -31.51 -35.70 -8.51
CA GLU A 4 -31.86 -34.41 -8.63
C GLU A 4 -31.61 -33.68 -7.37
N ALA A 5 -32.21 -34.21 -6.33
CA ALA A 5 -31.99 -33.53 -5.13
C ALA A 5 -30.53 -33.45 -4.91
N LEU A 6 -29.94 -34.50 -5.22
CA LEU A 6 -28.53 -34.55 -4.99
C LEU A 6 -27.89 -33.53 -5.90
N ARG A 7 -28.45 -33.46 -7.03
CA ARG A 7 -27.85 -32.64 -7.94
C ARG A 7 -28.20 -31.22 -7.54
N SER A 8 -29.38 -31.04 -7.06
CA SER A 8 -29.77 -29.74 -6.65
C SER A 8 -28.90 -29.36 -5.47
N VAL A 9 -28.59 -30.37 -4.71
CA VAL A 9 -27.80 -30.13 -3.54
C VAL A 9 -26.37 -29.87 -3.98
N VAL A 10 -25.92 -30.64 -4.89
CA VAL A 10 -24.56 -30.50 -5.36
C VAL A 10 -24.49 -29.24 -6.20
N VAL A 11 -25.52 -28.99 -6.91
CA VAL A 11 -25.53 -27.81 -7.72
C VAL A 11 -25.73 -26.67 -6.76
N GLY A 12 -26.49 -26.94 -5.73
CA GLY A 12 -26.72 -25.96 -4.74
C GLY A 12 -25.37 -25.76 -4.03
N ALA A 13 -24.73 -26.85 -3.79
CA ALA A 13 -23.48 -26.78 -3.09
C ALA A 13 -22.41 -26.20 -4.00
N LEU A 14 -22.62 -26.46 -5.22
CA LEU A 14 -21.65 -26.03 -6.17
C LEU A 14 -21.96 -24.60 -6.45
N ALA A 15 -23.21 -24.32 -6.60
CA ALA A 15 -23.65 -23.00 -6.81
C ALA A 15 -23.27 -22.28 -5.52
N ASP A 16 -23.40 -22.94 -4.46
CA ASP A 16 -23.02 -22.37 -3.19
C ASP A 16 -21.52 -22.22 -3.03
N ALA A 17 -20.83 -23.21 -3.47
CA ALA A 17 -19.38 -23.16 -3.37
C ALA A 17 -18.92 -22.11 -4.34
N LYS A 18 -19.69 -21.98 -5.34
CA LYS A 18 -19.33 -21.09 -6.33
C LYS A 18 -19.82 -19.76 -5.94
N ALA A 19 -21.02 -19.72 -5.53
CA ALA A 19 -21.59 -18.50 -5.07
C ALA A 19 -20.72 -18.09 -3.86
N LEU A 20 -20.28 -19.04 -3.19
CA LEU A 20 -19.46 -18.76 -2.05
C LEU A 20 -18.11 -18.29 -2.47
N GLN A 21 -17.68 -18.72 -3.46
CA GLN A 21 -16.40 -18.40 -3.99
C GLN A 21 -16.51 -17.10 -4.61
N GLU A 22 -17.60 -16.90 -5.22
CA GLU A 22 -17.80 -15.65 -5.81
C GLU A 22 -18.22 -14.75 -4.71
N LYS A 23 -18.90 -15.25 -3.81
CA LYS A 23 -19.26 -14.53 -2.69
C LYS A 23 -18.02 -14.30 -1.93
N LEU A 24 -17.25 -15.14 -1.86
CA LEU A 24 -16.02 -15.01 -1.21
C LEU A 24 -15.18 -14.13 -2.01
N ALA A 25 -15.27 -14.25 -3.23
CA ALA A 25 -14.56 -13.40 -4.08
C ALA A 25 -15.33 -12.11 -4.08
N GLY A 26 -16.57 -12.20 -4.07
CA GLY A 26 -17.34 -11.05 -3.98
C GLY A 26 -17.31 -10.56 -2.54
N LEU A 27 -17.27 -11.39 -1.69
CA LEU A 27 -17.12 -11.07 -0.33
C LEU A 27 -15.79 -10.74 -0.05
N LEU A 28 -15.04 -11.20 -0.70
CA LEU A 28 -13.78 -10.89 -0.56
C LEU A 28 -13.67 -9.64 -1.24
N ALA A 29 -14.30 -9.48 -2.21
CA ALA A 29 -14.40 -8.28 -2.79
C ALA A 29 -15.36 -7.52 -1.98
N ASP A 30 -16.24 -8.04 -1.43
CA ASP A 30 -17.13 -7.42 -0.61
C ASP A 30 -16.67 -7.29 0.72
N ILE A 31 -16.21 -8.18 1.12
CA ILE A 31 -15.58 -8.17 2.33
C ILE A 31 -14.47 -7.48 2.08
N ASP A 32 -14.07 -7.58 1.05
CA ASP A 32 -13.13 -6.95 0.68
C ASP A 32 -13.67 -5.75 0.68
N GLY A 33 -14.71 -5.71 0.15
CA GLY A 33 -15.30 -4.70 0.22
C GLY A 33 -15.63 -4.47 1.61
N THR A 34 -15.82 -5.13 2.32
CA THR A 34 -16.19 -4.81 3.49
C THR A 34 -15.16 -4.80 4.34
N ALA A 35 -14.86 -5.42 4.62
CA ALA A 35 -14.12 -5.32 5.58
C ALA A 35 -12.83 -5.31 5.29
N GLU A 36 -12.43 -6.05 5.32
CA GLU A 36 -11.20 -6.11 5.35
C GLU A 36 -10.50 -6.14 4.19
N SER A 37 -10.71 -6.95 3.57
CA SER A 37 -9.97 -7.17 2.43
C SER A 37 -10.08 -5.98 1.66
N VAL A 38 -11.06 -5.37 1.92
CA VAL A 38 -11.25 -4.28 1.32
C VAL A 38 -10.20 -3.44 1.54
N ASN A 39 -9.65 -3.67 2.46
CA ASN A 39 -8.66 -2.76 2.83
C ASN A 39 -7.27 -3.08 2.37
N ILE A 40 -7.12 -4.08 1.54
CA ILE A 40 -5.82 -4.34 0.99
C ILE A 40 -5.66 -3.45 -0.24
N PRO A 41 -4.81 -2.46 -0.18
CA PRO A 41 -4.63 -1.56 -1.32
C PRO A 41 -3.98 -2.31 -2.45
N ARG A 42 -4.41 -2.05 -3.66
CA ARG A 42 -3.77 -2.63 -4.82
C ARG A 42 -2.80 -1.59 -5.35
N GLN A 43 -1.77 -2.07 -5.98
CA GLN A 43 -0.81 -1.17 -6.57
C GLN A 43 -1.53 -0.22 -7.50
N GLY A 44 -1.27 1.03 -7.32
CA GLY A 44 -1.91 2.05 -8.12
C GLY A 44 -3.37 2.29 -7.82
N ARG A 45 -3.89 1.67 -6.78
CA ARG A 45 -5.30 1.82 -6.46
C ARG A 45 -5.53 2.07 -4.98
N TRP A 46 -4.86 3.01 -4.45
CA TRP A 46 -5.06 3.38 -3.07
C TRP A 46 -6.29 4.29 -2.97
N SER A 47 -6.89 4.34 -1.81
CA SER A 47 -7.98 5.27 -1.56
C SER A 47 -7.50 6.33 -0.59
N ARG A 48 -8.22 7.41 -0.51
CA ARG A 48 -7.88 8.49 0.40
C ARG A 48 -7.88 7.98 1.84
N GLU A 49 -8.83 7.12 2.17
CA GLU A 49 -8.95 6.55 3.49
C GLU A 49 -7.75 5.68 3.86
N GLN A 50 -7.32 4.87 2.93
CA GLN A 50 -6.17 4.00 3.16
C GLN A 50 -4.90 4.83 3.37
N VAL A 51 -4.74 5.88 2.58
CA VAL A 51 -3.60 6.76 2.72
C VAL A 51 -3.67 7.43 4.09
N GLY A 52 -4.86 7.86 4.49
CA GLY A 52 -5.06 8.50 5.76
C GLY A 52 -4.75 7.61 6.95
N LEU A 53 -5.16 6.34 6.86
CA LEU A 53 -4.91 5.39 7.92
C LEU A 53 -3.40 5.13 8.06
N LEU A 54 -2.74 4.92 6.96
CA LEU A 54 -1.30 4.67 6.98
C LEU A 54 -0.56 5.88 7.52
N TRP A 55 -0.93 7.07 7.07
CA TRP A 55 -0.30 8.29 7.50
C TRP A 55 -0.48 8.52 9.00
N LYS A 56 -1.69 8.31 9.47
CA LYS A 56 -2.02 8.52 10.86
C LYS A 56 -1.11 7.68 11.76
N ASP A 57 -0.89 6.45 11.37
CA ASP A 57 -0.08 5.54 12.18
C ASP A 57 1.43 5.66 11.94
N SER A 58 1.83 6.39 10.93
CA SER A 58 3.26 6.50 10.60
C SER A 58 3.83 7.91 10.66
N LYS A 59 2.99 8.91 10.77
CA LYS A 59 3.45 10.31 10.69
C LYS A 59 4.41 10.72 11.82
N HIS A 60 4.45 9.95 12.86
CA HIS A 60 5.36 10.24 13.96
C HIS A 60 6.82 9.86 13.63
N LEU A 61 7.01 9.13 12.56
CA LEU A 61 8.34 8.71 12.15
C LEU A 61 8.93 9.78 11.23
N ALA A 62 10.00 10.41 11.67
CA ALA A 62 10.64 11.50 10.92
C ALA A 62 11.04 11.11 9.50
N GLY A 63 11.56 9.91 9.34
CA GLY A 63 11.97 9.43 8.03
C GLY A 63 10.79 9.19 7.10
N ILE A 64 9.66 8.77 7.65
CA ILE A 64 8.47 8.50 6.86
C ILE A 64 7.83 9.84 6.50
N ARG A 65 7.87 10.78 7.41
CA ARG A 65 7.36 12.10 7.15
C ARG A 65 8.14 12.72 6.00
N ALA A 66 9.47 12.58 6.04
CA ALA A 66 10.33 13.09 4.99
C ALA A 66 10.04 12.42 3.64
N LEU A 67 9.78 11.13 3.68
CA LEU A 67 9.48 10.37 2.47
C LEU A 67 8.19 10.88 1.82
N PHE A 68 7.15 11.06 2.62
CA PHE A 68 5.89 11.56 2.10
C PHE A 68 6.03 13.01 1.63
N GLU A 69 6.70 13.84 2.39
CA GLU A 69 6.90 15.23 2.03
C GLU A 69 7.68 15.38 0.73
N ALA A 70 8.77 14.64 0.61
CA ALA A 70 9.61 14.72 -0.58
C ALA A 70 8.85 14.27 -1.83
N THR A 71 8.14 13.17 -1.71
CA THR A 71 7.43 12.63 -2.87
C THR A 71 6.17 13.44 -3.20
N ALA A 72 5.53 14.00 -2.19
CA ALA A 72 4.34 14.83 -2.42
C ALA A 72 4.72 16.20 -2.99
N ALA A 73 5.95 16.64 -2.73
CA ALA A 73 6.41 17.92 -3.24
C ALA A 73 6.68 17.85 -4.75
N ALA A 74 6.89 16.65 -5.25
CA ALA A 74 7.16 16.45 -6.68
C ALA A 74 6.26 15.32 -7.20
N PRO A 75 4.95 15.52 -7.21
CA PRO A 75 4.01 14.45 -7.58
C PRO A 75 4.29 13.91 -8.98
N GLY A 76 4.30 12.60 -9.10
CA GLY A 76 4.54 11.97 -10.39
C GLY A 76 6.00 11.92 -10.81
N GLU A 77 6.88 12.52 -10.01
CA GLU A 77 8.30 12.52 -10.36
C GLU A 77 9.07 11.64 -9.39
N THR A 78 10.22 11.20 -9.79
CA THR A 78 11.02 10.32 -8.94
C THR A 78 11.84 11.13 -7.94
N VAL A 79 11.93 10.59 -6.74
CA VAL A 79 12.71 11.19 -5.67
C VAL A 79 13.67 10.09 -5.21
N THR A 80 14.90 10.44 -4.95
CA THR A 80 15.92 9.45 -4.58
C THR A 80 16.01 9.28 -3.07
N PHE A 81 16.59 8.17 -2.67
CA PHE A 81 16.82 7.89 -1.26
C PHE A 81 17.66 8.99 -0.63
N THR A 82 18.64 9.47 -1.38
CA THR A 82 19.51 10.56 -0.92
C THR A 82 18.69 11.83 -0.62
N GLU A 83 17.75 12.14 -1.50
CA GLU A 83 16.91 13.31 -1.30
C GLU A 83 16.04 13.16 -0.05
N VAL A 84 15.57 11.96 0.20
CA VAL A 84 14.77 11.70 1.39
C VAL A 84 15.64 11.85 2.63
N LEU A 85 16.87 11.35 2.57
CA LEU A 85 17.80 11.46 3.69
C LEU A 85 18.11 12.91 4.01
N GLU A 86 18.31 13.71 2.98
CA GLU A 86 18.61 15.11 3.15
C GLU A 86 17.46 15.82 3.86
N ARG A 87 16.27 15.38 3.59
CA ARG A 87 15.08 15.98 4.20
C ARG A 87 14.86 15.47 5.61
N SER A 88 15.10 14.19 5.86
CA SER A 88 14.86 13.61 7.17
C SER A 88 15.96 13.90 8.17
N LYS A 89 17.15 14.11 7.66
CA LYS A 89 18.34 14.31 8.49
C LYS A 89 18.72 13.07 9.29
N LEU A 90 18.20 11.92 8.93
CA LEU A 90 18.54 10.67 9.55
C LEU A 90 19.73 10.04 8.81
N ASP A 91 20.37 9.07 9.42
CA ASP A 91 21.40 8.34 8.68
C ASP A 91 20.71 7.24 7.89
N GLU A 92 21.44 6.60 6.99
CA GLU A 92 20.89 5.57 6.12
C GLU A 92 20.21 4.45 6.87
N GLN A 93 20.82 3.96 7.92
CA GLN A 93 20.27 2.84 8.65
C GLN A 93 18.98 3.21 9.36
N GLN A 94 18.96 4.40 9.95
CA GLN A 94 17.75 4.88 10.61
C GLN A 94 16.62 5.02 9.62
N GLN A 95 16.93 5.57 8.45
CA GLN A 95 15.92 5.77 7.41
C GLN A 95 15.37 4.40 6.97
N ARG A 96 16.25 3.43 6.76
CA ARG A 96 15.84 2.10 6.36
C ARG A 96 14.98 1.42 7.42
N ASN A 97 15.33 1.64 8.68
CA ASN A 97 14.58 1.08 9.78
C ASN A 97 13.16 1.64 9.80
N GLU A 98 13.04 2.92 9.50
CA GLU A 98 11.72 3.54 9.46
C GLU A 98 10.90 3.07 8.26
N HIS A 99 11.57 2.86 7.12
CA HIS A 99 10.90 2.28 5.97
C HIS A 99 10.36 0.87 6.32
N ALA A 100 11.15 0.10 7.06
CA ALA A 100 10.72 -1.23 7.48
C ALA A 100 9.53 -1.12 8.43
N ARG A 101 9.52 -0.09 9.26
CA ARG A 101 8.39 0.10 10.17
C ARG A 101 7.14 0.48 9.40
N LEU A 102 7.28 1.29 8.37
CA LEU A 102 6.15 1.66 7.53
C LEU A 102 5.54 0.40 6.92
N SER A 103 6.39 -0.51 6.46
CA SER A 103 5.92 -1.77 5.89
C SER A 103 5.18 -2.60 6.92
N ARG A 104 5.67 -2.61 8.16
CA ARG A 104 5.00 -3.36 9.22
C ARG A 104 3.66 -2.75 9.58
N ILE A 105 3.61 -1.42 9.62
CA ILE A 105 2.36 -0.71 9.91
C ILE A 105 1.36 -1.03 8.79
N ALA A 106 1.82 -0.98 7.55
CA ALA A 106 0.94 -1.30 6.43
C ALA A 106 0.45 -2.75 6.52
N ALA A 107 1.31 -3.65 6.93
CA ALA A 107 0.93 -5.06 7.07
C ALA A 107 -0.12 -5.22 8.18
N GLU A 108 0.00 -4.47 9.23
CA GLU A 108 -0.94 -4.53 10.34
C GLU A 108 -2.28 -3.93 9.96
N LEU A 109 -2.25 -2.84 9.22
CA LEU A 109 -3.49 -2.17 8.81
C LEU A 109 -4.20 -2.89 7.67
N PHE A 110 -3.44 -3.37 6.72
CA PHE A 110 -4.02 -3.88 5.48
C PHE A 110 -3.76 -5.35 5.16
N GLY A 111 -2.95 -5.97 5.95
CA GLY A 111 -2.60 -7.36 5.68
C GLY A 111 -1.54 -7.53 4.61
N ALA A 112 -0.98 -6.44 4.13
CA ALA A 112 0.05 -6.49 3.09
C ALA A 112 1.03 -5.34 3.25
N LYS A 113 2.29 -5.60 2.94
CA LYS A 113 3.32 -4.57 3.04
C LYS A 113 3.29 -3.74 1.77
N ARG A 114 2.35 -2.84 1.68
CA ARG A 114 2.21 -1.99 0.49
C ARG A 114 2.21 -0.53 0.88
N TRP A 115 2.81 0.28 0.04
CA TRP A 115 2.91 1.72 0.26
C TRP A 115 2.17 2.46 -0.84
N PRO A 116 1.63 3.64 -0.54
CA PRO A 116 1.01 4.47 -1.57
C PRO A 116 2.08 5.21 -2.37
N ILE A 117 3.33 4.91 -2.11
CA ILE A 117 4.46 5.49 -2.81
C ILE A 117 5.15 4.37 -3.55
N GLU A 118 5.27 4.50 -4.85
CA GLU A 118 5.93 3.49 -5.65
C GLU A 118 7.42 3.56 -5.34
N ASN A 119 8.07 2.44 -5.36
CA ASN A 119 9.50 2.42 -5.09
C ASN A 119 10.15 1.30 -5.89
N TRP A 120 11.35 1.54 -6.31
CA TRP A 120 12.12 0.56 -7.07
C TRP A 120 13.59 0.92 -7.02
N GLN A 121 14.45 -0.01 -7.43
CA GLN A 121 15.87 0.23 -7.45
C GLN A 121 16.18 1.09 -8.67
N GLY A 122 16.78 2.23 -8.45
CA GLY A 122 17.10 3.14 -9.55
C GLY A 122 18.34 2.70 -10.33
N SER A 123 18.70 3.48 -11.29
CA SER A 123 19.86 3.19 -12.13
C SER A 123 21.15 3.42 -11.34
N TYR A 124 22.22 2.83 -11.81
CA TYR A 124 23.52 3.01 -11.21
C TYR A 124 23.91 4.48 -11.30
N ASN A 125 24.36 5.04 -10.20
CA ASN A 125 24.81 6.42 -10.16
C ASN A 125 26.32 6.42 -9.97
N ALA A 126 27.04 6.84 -10.97
CA ALA A 126 28.50 6.85 -10.94
C ALA A 126 29.05 7.74 -9.84
N ASN A 127 28.35 8.80 -9.50
CA ASN A 127 28.81 9.72 -8.47
C ASN A 127 28.73 9.08 -7.07
N LEU A 128 27.79 8.18 -6.89
CA LEU A 128 27.60 7.50 -5.62
C LEU A 128 28.30 6.14 -5.62
N GLY A 129 28.67 5.68 -6.79
CA GLY A 129 29.29 4.36 -6.92
C GLY A 129 28.30 3.23 -6.70
N LYS A 130 27.02 3.50 -6.77
CA LYS A 130 25.97 2.49 -6.56
C LYS A 130 24.65 2.99 -7.08
N SER A 131 23.66 2.12 -7.15
CA SER A 131 22.31 2.53 -7.46
C SER A 131 21.63 2.76 -6.11
N GLU A 132 20.56 3.51 -6.11
CA GLU A 132 19.80 3.73 -4.89
C GLU A 132 18.33 3.61 -5.18
N MET A 133 17.55 3.42 -4.14
CA MET A 133 16.11 3.31 -4.28
C MET A 133 15.55 4.66 -4.71
N VAL A 134 14.52 4.61 -5.53
CA VAL A 134 13.81 5.80 -5.94
C VAL A 134 12.34 5.61 -5.61
N TYR A 135 11.67 6.71 -5.42
CA TYR A 135 10.28 6.74 -4.99
C TYR A 135 9.46 7.69 -5.84
N ARG A 136 8.20 7.40 -5.98
CA ARG A 136 7.32 8.27 -6.75
C ARG A 136 5.92 8.21 -6.16
N MET A 137 5.32 9.36 -5.93
CA MET A 137 3.96 9.43 -5.42
C MET A 137 3.03 9.87 -6.55
N ASP A 138 1.95 9.13 -6.74
CA ASP A 138 0.97 9.44 -7.75
C ASP A 138 0.36 10.81 -7.37
N PRO A 139 0.11 11.68 -8.33
CA PRO A 139 -0.46 13.00 -8.06
C PRO A 139 -1.76 12.95 -7.25
N GLN A 140 -2.59 11.94 -7.46
CA GLN A 140 -3.83 11.81 -6.73
C GLN A 140 -3.54 11.50 -5.26
N VAL A 141 -2.57 10.63 -5.02
CA VAL A 141 -2.18 10.28 -3.66
C VAL A 141 -1.62 11.51 -2.96
N ALA A 142 -0.82 12.29 -3.68
CA ALA A 142 -0.23 13.50 -3.14
C ALA A 142 -1.32 14.49 -2.73
N GLU A 143 -2.36 14.57 -3.53
CA GLU A 143 -3.46 15.47 -3.26
C GLU A 143 -4.20 15.00 -2.01
N TRP A 144 -4.47 13.74 -1.89
CA TRP A 144 -5.12 13.18 -0.73
C TRP A 144 -4.28 13.42 0.52
N TRP A 145 -2.99 13.14 0.41
CA TRP A 145 -2.09 13.28 1.55
C TRP A 145 -2.02 14.73 2.03
N ARG A 146 -1.93 15.67 1.10
CA ARG A 146 -1.86 17.07 1.47
C ARG A 146 -3.13 17.56 2.16
N SER A 147 -4.24 16.89 1.93
CA SER A 147 -5.50 17.29 2.55
C SER A 147 -5.71 16.67 3.92
N LEU A 148 -4.82 15.79 4.34
CA LEU A 148 -4.95 15.13 5.64
C LEU A 148 -4.39 16.01 6.76
N PRO A 149 -4.82 15.77 8.00
CA PRO A 149 -4.25 16.48 9.14
C PRO A 149 -2.79 16.05 9.31
N HIS A 150 -1.92 17.00 9.51
CA HIS A 150 -0.47 16.71 9.67
C HIS A 150 0.08 17.04 11.06
#